data_e1b2c57595c5fafd1d6b3983c43d6239
#
_entry.id   e1b2c57595c5fafd1d6b3983c43d6239
#
_cell.length_a   1.000
_cell.length_b   1.000
_cell.length_c   1.000
_cell.angle_alpha   90.00
_cell.angle_beta   90.00
_cell.angle_gamma   90.00
#
_symmetry.space_group_name_H-M   'P 1'
#
loop_
_entity.id
_entity.type
_entity.pdbx_description
1 polymer ?
#
loop_
_entity_poly.entity_id
_entity_poly.type
_entity_poly.pdbx_seq_one_letter_code
_entity_poly.pdbx_strand_id
1 'polypeptide(L)'
;ILLRLYSFALLKLQEFDLALKNAITLTDSYKNSINYELLGTIYISKEEFQKAYDSFNKALKYGISSSLVQTKASLEFFQLNRQKDAVENLKDYLPKSQYDFNIALQLLTFYNQLNDKQNIQSLLKEMFLYYKNSEDALQLNKTANLMFQNFEANDIIIFLEENNLEDDFLLELYKRTKQPEKAYNLLKKLYTNSSNPDYLAQQAIIEFELAEDKNSVLASVIEKFNISLKTSSNPIYQNYLAYLLIDYDIDIPKGLVLVKKALEQDPTNIAFIDTLAWGDYKSKNCKDAYKNMKLIVDEIGLNDEEIKIHWEKIKECKENDTRKNK
;
A
#
# COMPACT_ATOMS: atom_id res chain seq x y z
N ILE A 1 28.41 -36.49 2.66
CA ILE A 1 28.29 -35.07 3.10
C ILE A 1 29.62 -34.34 2.84
N LEU A 2 30.76 -34.80 3.38
CA LEU A 2 32.07 -34.11 3.24
C LEU A 2 32.49 -33.85 1.79
N LEU A 3 32.37 -34.85 0.91
CA LEU A 3 32.72 -34.68 -0.51
C LEU A 3 31.85 -33.63 -1.22
N ARG A 4 30.58 -33.51 -0.83
CA ARG A 4 29.68 -32.48 -1.35
C ARG A 4 30.10 -31.08 -0.88
N LEU A 5 30.36 -30.89 0.41
CA LEU A 5 30.85 -29.62 0.96
C LEU A 5 32.19 -29.23 0.28
N TYR A 6 33.09 -30.17 0.09
CA TYR A 6 34.34 -29.96 -0.60
C TYR A 6 34.14 -29.52 -2.06
N SER A 7 33.20 -30.16 -2.76
CA SER A 7 32.86 -29.77 -4.13
C SER A 7 32.26 -28.35 -4.22
N PHE A 8 31.44 -27.93 -3.23
CA PHE A 8 30.98 -26.55 -3.14
C PHE A 8 32.13 -25.58 -2.86
N ALA A 9 33.06 -25.92 -1.99
CA ALA A 9 34.23 -25.07 -1.73
C ALA A 9 35.08 -24.89 -2.99
N LEU A 10 35.35 -25.99 -3.74
CA LEU A 10 36.05 -25.94 -5.00
C LEU A 10 35.35 -25.10 -6.06
N LEU A 11 34.00 -25.17 -6.12
CA LEU A 11 33.20 -24.33 -7.01
C LEU A 11 33.38 -22.85 -6.67
N LYS A 12 33.40 -22.50 -5.39
CA LYS A 12 33.67 -21.13 -4.92
C LYS A 12 35.08 -20.65 -5.22
N LEU A 13 36.04 -21.54 -5.19
CA LEU A 13 37.44 -21.26 -5.55
C LEU A 13 37.70 -21.30 -7.06
N GLN A 14 36.65 -21.51 -7.88
CA GLN A 14 36.71 -21.62 -9.33
C GLN A 14 37.57 -22.84 -9.85
N GLU A 15 37.78 -23.83 -8.98
CA GLU A 15 38.45 -25.09 -9.31
C GLU A 15 37.45 -26.08 -9.96
N PHE A 16 36.91 -25.68 -11.12
CA PHE A 16 35.75 -26.32 -11.74
C PHE A 16 35.99 -27.77 -12.14
N ASP A 17 37.20 -28.12 -12.62
CA ASP A 17 37.51 -29.48 -13.06
C ASP A 17 37.55 -30.45 -11.87
N LEU A 18 38.12 -30.03 -10.76
CA LEU A 18 38.18 -30.85 -9.55
C LEU A 18 36.79 -30.96 -8.89
N ALA A 19 36.04 -29.87 -8.88
CA ALA A 19 34.65 -29.88 -8.43
C ALA A 19 33.79 -30.84 -9.29
N LEU A 20 33.95 -30.82 -10.60
CA LEU A 20 33.25 -31.69 -11.53
C LEU A 20 33.55 -33.16 -11.29
N LYS A 21 34.84 -33.52 -11.15
CA LYS A 21 35.26 -34.90 -10.84
C LYS A 21 34.59 -35.43 -9.58
N ASN A 22 34.57 -34.61 -8.54
CA ASN A 22 33.94 -34.97 -7.27
C ASN A 22 32.41 -35.10 -7.39
N ALA A 23 31.77 -34.20 -8.13
CA ALA A 23 30.32 -34.23 -8.34
C ALA A 23 29.88 -35.45 -9.16
N ILE A 24 30.64 -35.86 -10.17
CA ILE A 24 30.40 -37.09 -10.91
C ILE A 24 30.49 -38.29 -9.97
N THR A 25 31.58 -38.40 -9.18
CA THR A 25 31.72 -39.46 -8.17
C THR A 25 30.55 -39.52 -7.20
N LEU A 26 30.03 -38.34 -6.78
CA LEU A 26 28.86 -38.25 -5.90
C LEU A 26 27.59 -38.78 -6.59
N THR A 27 27.33 -38.39 -7.83
CA THR A 27 26.14 -38.82 -8.57
C THR A 27 26.18 -40.31 -8.94
N ASP A 28 27.37 -40.89 -9.15
CA ASP A 28 27.54 -42.32 -9.42
C ASP A 28 27.30 -43.15 -8.17
N SER A 29 27.81 -42.70 -7.02
CA SER A 29 27.68 -43.40 -5.73
C SER A 29 26.35 -43.18 -5.03
N TYR A 30 25.76 -41.96 -5.11
CA TYR A 30 24.57 -41.56 -4.38
C TYR A 30 23.66 -40.70 -5.27
N LYS A 31 22.75 -41.35 -5.99
CA LYS A 31 21.76 -40.70 -6.85
C LYS A 31 20.68 -40.01 -6.03
N ASN A 32 20.73 -38.68 -5.93
CA ASN A 32 19.71 -37.87 -5.28
C ASN A 32 19.63 -36.46 -5.90
N SER A 33 18.57 -35.71 -5.61
CA SER A 33 18.32 -34.40 -6.17
C SER A 33 19.51 -33.44 -5.95
N ILE A 34 19.99 -33.34 -4.71
CA ILE A 34 21.04 -32.40 -4.33
C ILE A 34 22.37 -32.65 -5.06
N ASN A 35 22.75 -33.92 -5.27
CA ASN A 35 23.99 -34.24 -5.99
C ASN A 35 23.90 -33.89 -7.48
N TYR A 36 22.76 -34.19 -8.12
CA TYR A 36 22.54 -33.79 -9.51
C TYR A 36 22.37 -32.28 -9.68
N GLU A 37 21.79 -31.57 -8.70
CA GLU A 37 21.73 -30.11 -8.68
C GLU A 37 23.12 -29.49 -8.60
N LEU A 38 24.00 -30.01 -7.72
CA LEU A 38 25.39 -29.59 -7.65
C LEU A 38 26.14 -29.84 -8.99
N LEU A 39 25.96 -31.02 -9.57
CA LEU A 39 26.56 -31.34 -10.87
C LEU A 39 26.09 -30.37 -11.95
N GLY A 40 24.81 -30.08 -12.02
CA GLY A 40 24.24 -29.10 -12.95
C GLY A 40 24.80 -27.68 -12.74
N THR A 41 24.93 -27.25 -11.48
CA THR A 41 25.53 -25.94 -11.13
C THR A 41 26.99 -25.84 -11.58
N ILE A 42 27.76 -26.89 -11.40
CA ILE A 42 29.17 -26.95 -11.88
C ILE A 42 29.21 -26.87 -13.40
N TYR A 43 28.34 -27.57 -14.12
CA TYR A 43 28.24 -27.46 -15.58
C TYR A 43 27.83 -26.04 -16.03
N ILE A 44 26.97 -25.33 -15.31
CA ILE A 44 26.71 -23.92 -15.61
C ILE A 44 28.00 -23.10 -15.51
N SER A 45 28.79 -23.27 -14.44
CA SER A 45 30.04 -22.53 -14.23
C SER A 45 31.10 -22.84 -15.29
N LYS A 46 30.97 -23.99 -15.97
CA LYS A 46 31.81 -24.40 -17.12
C LYS A 46 31.19 -24.02 -18.47
N GLU A 47 30.04 -23.34 -18.49
CA GLU A 47 29.25 -22.97 -19.67
C GLU A 47 28.82 -24.23 -20.52
N GLU A 48 28.78 -25.40 -19.88
CA GLU A 48 28.31 -26.65 -20.48
C GLU A 48 26.78 -26.78 -20.29
N PHE A 49 26.01 -25.83 -20.82
CA PHE A 49 24.60 -25.61 -20.52
C PHE A 49 23.68 -26.81 -20.79
N GLN A 50 23.94 -27.58 -21.88
CA GLN A 50 23.12 -28.77 -22.16
C GLN A 50 23.35 -29.87 -21.11
N LYS A 51 24.60 -30.07 -20.64
CA LYS A 51 24.89 -31.04 -19.57
C LYS A 51 24.31 -30.59 -18.22
N ALA A 52 24.29 -29.26 -17.96
CA ALA A 52 23.63 -28.70 -16.82
C ALA A 52 22.12 -29.03 -16.82
N TYR A 53 21.47 -28.79 -17.95
CA TYR A 53 20.05 -29.09 -18.16
C TYR A 53 19.73 -30.57 -17.93
N ASP A 54 20.54 -31.48 -18.50
CA ASP A 54 20.38 -32.92 -18.33
C ASP A 54 20.56 -33.34 -16.86
N SER A 55 21.48 -32.68 -16.14
CA SER A 55 21.71 -32.91 -14.71
C SER A 55 20.50 -32.42 -13.86
N PHE A 56 19.94 -31.25 -14.13
CA PHE A 56 18.75 -30.77 -13.46
C PHE A 56 17.51 -31.63 -13.74
N ASN A 57 17.34 -32.12 -14.95
CA ASN A 57 16.29 -33.08 -15.27
C ASN A 57 16.44 -34.40 -14.49
N LYS A 58 17.69 -34.87 -14.27
CA LYS A 58 17.93 -36.00 -13.37
C LYS A 58 17.65 -35.66 -11.92
N ALA A 59 18.01 -34.44 -11.43
CA ALA A 59 17.72 -34.00 -10.09
C ALA A 59 16.21 -34.00 -9.79
N LEU A 60 15.40 -33.50 -10.71
CA LEU A 60 13.94 -33.47 -10.61
C LEU A 60 13.27 -34.83 -10.43
N LYS A 61 13.91 -35.92 -10.93
CA LYS A 61 13.42 -37.30 -10.74
C LYS A 61 13.57 -37.81 -9.30
N TYR A 62 14.46 -37.20 -8.51
CA TYR A 62 14.75 -37.57 -7.14
C TYR A 62 14.15 -36.63 -6.10
N GLY A 63 13.69 -35.45 -6.52
CA GLY A 63 13.04 -34.46 -5.65
C GLY A 63 12.93 -33.11 -6.33
N ILE A 64 11.90 -32.37 -5.95
CA ILE A 64 11.60 -31.05 -6.48
C ILE A 64 11.84 -30.03 -5.38
N SER A 65 12.56 -28.96 -5.67
CA SER A 65 12.70 -27.78 -4.81
C SER A 65 12.48 -26.51 -5.63
N SER A 66 12.03 -25.44 -4.98
CA SER A 66 11.87 -24.13 -5.63
C SER A 66 13.18 -23.66 -6.27
N SER A 67 14.31 -23.81 -5.56
CA SER A 67 15.65 -23.47 -6.07
C SER A 67 15.99 -24.21 -7.36
N LEU A 68 15.77 -25.53 -7.39
CA LEU A 68 16.06 -26.36 -8.57
C LEU A 68 15.21 -25.94 -9.79
N VAL A 69 13.90 -25.70 -9.55
CA VAL A 69 12.98 -25.28 -10.61
C VAL A 69 13.37 -23.90 -11.16
N GLN A 70 13.69 -22.95 -10.26
CA GLN A 70 14.13 -21.61 -10.63
C GLN A 70 15.44 -21.61 -11.43
N THR A 71 16.44 -22.37 -10.97
CA THR A 71 17.75 -22.46 -11.63
C THR A 71 17.62 -23.09 -13.02
N LYS A 72 16.85 -24.19 -13.13
CA LYS A 72 16.57 -24.83 -14.41
C LYS A 72 15.84 -23.88 -15.37
N ALA A 73 14.81 -23.18 -14.90
CA ALA A 73 14.06 -22.24 -15.74
C ALA A 73 14.93 -21.06 -16.20
N SER A 74 15.82 -20.54 -15.34
CA SER A 74 16.80 -19.51 -15.73
C SER A 74 17.75 -20.02 -16.84
N LEU A 75 18.23 -21.23 -16.71
CA LEU A 75 19.10 -21.86 -17.71
C LEU A 75 18.36 -22.01 -19.05
N GLU A 76 17.12 -22.52 -19.04
CA GLU A 76 16.28 -22.66 -20.23
C GLU A 76 16.03 -21.29 -20.89
N PHE A 77 15.71 -20.27 -20.11
CA PHE A 77 15.33 -18.96 -20.63
C PHE A 77 16.51 -18.19 -21.21
N PHE A 78 17.62 -18.10 -20.47
CA PHE A 78 18.75 -17.22 -20.84
C PHE A 78 19.85 -17.87 -21.63
N GLN A 79 20.06 -19.20 -21.49
CA GLN A 79 21.23 -19.90 -22.07
C GLN A 79 20.85 -20.89 -23.18
N LEU A 80 19.69 -21.52 -23.08
CA LEU A 80 19.29 -22.55 -24.02
C LEU A 80 18.30 -22.09 -25.09
N ASN A 81 17.90 -20.81 -25.07
CA ASN A 81 16.90 -20.27 -25.98
C ASN A 81 15.55 -21.03 -25.93
N ARG A 82 15.16 -21.51 -24.73
CA ARG A 82 13.92 -22.27 -24.47
C ARG A 82 12.95 -21.45 -23.61
N GLN A 83 12.70 -20.19 -24.00
CA GLN A 83 11.90 -19.25 -23.20
C GLN A 83 10.49 -19.79 -22.91
N LYS A 84 9.88 -20.44 -23.93
CA LYS A 84 8.52 -21.00 -23.77
C LYS A 84 8.50 -22.11 -22.72
N ASP A 85 9.45 -23.03 -22.77
CA ASP A 85 9.55 -24.14 -21.82
C ASP A 85 9.83 -23.63 -20.41
N ALA A 86 10.69 -22.61 -20.27
CA ALA A 86 11.00 -21.98 -18.99
C ALA A 86 9.76 -21.35 -18.33
N VAL A 87 8.98 -20.60 -19.11
CA VAL A 87 7.73 -19.99 -18.66
C VAL A 87 6.71 -21.06 -18.23
N GLU A 88 6.52 -22.09 -19.08
CA GLU A 88 5.56 -23.17 -18.83
C GLU A 88 5.93 -23.97 -17.56
N ASN A 89 7.22 -24.29 -17.38
CA ASN A 89 7.73 -24.97 -16.19
C ASN A 89 7.47 -24.18 -14.89
N LEU A 90 7.70 -22.85 -14.88
CA LEU A 90 7.42 -22.02 -13.71
C LEU A 90 5.92 -21.87 -13.47
N LYS A 91 5.14 -21.65 -14.54
CA LYS A 91 3.68 -21.54 -14.46
C LYS A 91 3.04 -22.79 -13.86
N ASP A 92 3.47 -23.97 -14.31
CA ASP A 92 2.96 -25.24 -13.80
C ASP A 92 3.39 -25.54 -12.36
N TYR A 93 4.54 -25.01 -11.94
CA TYR A 93 5.05 -25.20 -10.59
C TYR A 93 4.48 -24.22 -9.57
N LEU A 94 4.12 -23.02 -9.98
CA LEU A 94 3.69 -21.94 -9.10
C LEU A 94 2.53 -22.32 -8.16
N PRO A 95 1.42 -22.92 -8.63
CA PRO A 95 0.36 -23.38 -7.72
C PRO A 95 0.82 -24.49 -6.77
N LYS A 96 1.71 -25.39 -7.24
CA LYS A 96 2.26 -26.49 -6.42
C LYS A 96 3.18 -25.98 -5.31
N SER A 97 3.80 -24.81 -5.50
CA SER A 97 4.62 -24.12 -4.52
C SER A 97 3.81 -23.21 -3.60
N GLN A 98 2.48 -23.28 -3.64
CA GLN A 98 1.58 -22.37 -2.89
C GLN A 98 1.85 -20.90 -3.26
N TYR A 99 2.01 -20.62 -4.53
CA TYR A 99 2.33 -19.30 -5.07
C TYR A 99 3.58 -18.68 -4.41
N ASP A 100 4.67 -19.47 -4.28
CA ASP A 100 5.95 -18.94 -3.79
C ASP A 100 6.29 -17.63 -4.50
N PHE A 101 6.48 -16.57 -3.71
CA PHE A 101 6.63 -15.23 -4.25
C PHE A 101 7.88 -15.07 -5.13
N ASN A 102 8.96 -15.80 -4.85
CA ASN A 102 10.18 -15.75 -5.67
C ASN A 102 9.98 -16.44 -7.02
N ILE A 103 9.25 -17.55 -7.07
CA ILE A 103 8.84 -18.20 -8.31
C ILE A 103 7.99 -17.26 -9.16
N ALA A 104 7.01 -16.60 -8.54
CA ALA A 104 6.15 -15.64 -9.23
C ALA A 104 6.94 -14.43 -9.76
N LEU A 105 7.87 -13.87 -8.97
CA LEU A 105 8.75 -12.79 -9.42
C LEU A 105 9.63 -13.19 -10.61
N GLN A 106 10.14 -14.41 -10.62
CA GLN A 106 10.92 -14.92 -11.75
C GLN A 106 10.05 -15.03 -13.01
N LEU A 107 8.84 -15.54 -12.87
CA LEU A 107 7.88 -15.63 -13.97
C LEU A 107 7.50 -14.24 -14.50
N LEU A 108 7.25 -13.26 -13.61
CA LEU A 108 7.06 -11.87 -13.99
C LEU A 108 8.26 -11.29 -14.74
N THR A 109 9.49 -11.64 -14.31
CA THR A 109 10.71 -11.22 -14.98
C THR A 109 10.76 -11.78 -16.41
N PHE A 110 10.40 -13.05 -16.60
CA PHE A 110 10.36 -13.66 -17.93
C PHE A 110 9.30 -13.01 -18.83
N TYR A 111 8.10 -12.76 -18.32
CA TYR A 111 7.05 -12.04 -19.05
C TYR A 111 7.48 -10.61 -19.42
N ASN A 112 8.18 -9.91 -18.54
CA ASN A 112 8.72 -8.59 -18.84
C ASN A 112 9.77 -8.64 -19.97
N GLN A 113 10.67 -9.62 -19.95
CA GLN A 113 11.66 -9.83 -21.04
C GLN A 113 10.98 -10.15 -22.39
N LEU A 114 9.84 -10.80 -22.36
CA LEU A 114 9.02 -11.12 -23.52
C LEU A 114 8.07 -10.00 -23.94
N ASN A 115 8.00 -8.90 -23.17
CA ASN A 115 7.03 -7.81 -23.32
C ASN A 115 5.56 -8.29 -23.26
N ASP A 116 5.29 -9.35 -22.51
CA ASP A 116 3.98 -10.00 -22.40
C ASP A 116 3.15 -9.38 -21.28
N LYS A 117 2.60 -8.20 -21.54
CA LYS A 117 1.77 -7.45 -20.58
C LYS A 117 0.52 -8.22 -20.13
N GLN A 118 -0.07 -9.01 -21.04
CA GLN A 118 -1.29 -9.74 -20.73
C GLN A 118 -1.04 -10.81 -19.65
N ASN A 119 0.03 -11.57 -19.77
CA ASN A 119 0.37 -12.59 -18.78
C ASN A 119 0.90 -11.97 -17.48
N ILE A 120 1.59 -10.80 -17.51
CA ILE A 120 1.93 -10.05 -16.29
C ILE A 120 0.66 -9.71 -15.51
N GLN A 121 -0.33 -9.13 -16.18
CA GLN A 121 -1.58 -8.73 -15.54
C GLN A 121 -2.38 -9.93 -15.01
N SER A 122 -2.44 -11.02 -15.79
CA SER A 122 -3.11 -12.24 -15.35
C SER A 122 -2.46 -12.82 -14.10
N LEU A 123 -1.13 -12.94 -14.09
CA LEU A 123 -0.39 -13.47 -12.95
C LEU A 123 -0.56 -12.61 -11.69
N LEU A 124 -0.51 -11.29 -11.82
CA LEU A 124 -0.70 -10.39 -10.68
C LEU A 124 -2.11 -10.49 -10.08
N LYS A 125 -3.14 -10.64 -10.90
CA LYS A 125 -4.51 -10.90 -10.45
C LYS A 125 -4.64 -12.22 -9.70
N GLU A 126 -4.05 -13.29 -10.24
CA GLU A 126 -4.02 -14.62 -9.60
C GLU A 126 -3.31 -14.57 -8.23
N MET A 127 -2.12 -13.95 -8.18
CA MET A 127 -1.35 -13.75 -6.93
C MET A 127 -2.16 -12.97 -5.89
N PHE A 128 -2.81 -11.88 -6.31
CA PHE A 128 -3.60 -11.05 -5.41
C PHE A 128 -4.75 -11.86 -4.78
N LEU A 129 -5.50 -12.59 -5.59
CA LEU A 129 -6.59 -13.44 -5.09
C LEU A 129 -6.07 -14.56 -4.16
N TYR A 130 -4.95 -15.18 -4.51
CA TYR A 130 -4.36 -16.22 -3.68
C TYR A 130 -3.95 -15.67 -2.30
N TYR A 131 -3.18 -14.57 -2.25
CA TYR A 131 -2.71 -14.01 -0.98
C TYR A 131 -3.82 -13.37 -0.17
N LYS A 132 -4.86 -12.86 -0.81
CA LYS A 132 -6.08 -12.40 -0.12
C LYS A 132 -6.79 -13.54 0.59
N ASN A 133 -6.96 -14.66 -0.11
CA ASN A 133 -7.64 -15.85 0.43
C ASN A 133 -6.81 -16.59 1.50
N SER A 134 -5.49 -16.54 1.41
CA SER A 134 -4.58 -17.14 2.41
C SER A 134 -4.25 -16.21 3.57
N GLU A 135 -4.81 -15.00 3.59
CA GLU A 135 -4.57 -13.98 4.62
C GLU A 135 -3.09 -13.59 4.79
N ASP A 136 -2.26 -13.79 3.74
CA ASP A 136 -0.87 -13.36 3.73
C ASP A 136 -0.76 -11.87 3.40
N ALA A 137 -0.94 -11.03 4.42
CA ALA A 137 -0.93 -9.57 4.28
C ALA A 137 0.40 -9.03 3.69
N LEU A 138 1.54 -9.66 3.98
CA LEU A 138 2.83 -9.20 3.47
C LEU A 138 2.93 -9.38 1.95
N GLN A 139 2.61 -10.57 1.45
CA GLN A 139 2.68 -10.86 0.02
C GLN A 139 1.54 -10.17 -0.74
N LEU A 140 0.37 -10.03 -0.12
CA LEU A 140 -0.74 -9.25 -0.66
C LEU A 140 -0.33 -7.79 -0.93
N ASN A 141 0.29 -7.12 0.06
CA ASN A 141 0.76 -5.75 -0.08
C ASN A 141 1.84 -5.60 -1.17
N LYS A 142 2.78 -6.54 -1.25
CA LYS A 142 3.79 -6.55 -2.32
C LYS A 142 3.15 -6.71 -3.71
N THR A 143 2.16 -7.59 -3.81
CA THR A 143 1.43 -7.82 -5.07
C THR A 143 0.61 -6.60 -5.47
N ALA A 144 -0.08 -5.95 -4.52
CA ALA A 144 -0.79 -4.69 -4.75
C ALA A 144 0.14 -3.60 -5.31
N ASN A 145 1.35 -3.46 -4.74
CA ASN A 145 2.35 -2.51 -5.26
C ASN A 145 2.79 -2.84 -6.69
N LEU A 146 2.95 -4.12 -7.03
CA LEU A 146 3.24 -4.55 -8.41
C LEU A 146 2.05 -4.28 -9.35
N MET A 147 0.81 -4.41 -8.86
CA MET A 147 -0.37 -4.04 -9.64
C MET A 147 -0.38 -2.56 -9.98
N PHE A 148 -0.08 -1.66 -9.05
CA PHE A 148 0.03 -0.22 -9.33
C PHE A 148 1.08 0.14 -10.38
N GLN A 149 2.09 -0.69 -10.58
CA GLN A 149 3.12 -0.49 -11.61
C GLN A 149 2.71 -1.00 -12.99
N ASN A 150 1.74 -1.91 -13.07
CA ASN A 150 1.39 -2.64 -14.28
C ASN A 150 -0.05 -2.45 -14.77
N PHE A 151 -0.88 -1.71 -14.01
CA PHE A 151 -2.27 -1.43 -14.33
C PHE A 151 -2.58 0.05 -14.17
N GLU A 152 -3.56 0.52 -14.91
CA GLU A 152 -4.25 1.76 -14.57
C GLU A 152 -5.16 1.55 -13.36
N ALA A 153 -5.34 2.58 -12.54
CA ALA A 153 -6.13 2.48 -11.32
C ALA A 153 -7.57 1.97 -11.55
N ASN A 154 -8.18 2.38 -12.66
CA ASN A 154 -9.52 1.93 -13.00
C ASN A 154 -9.59 0.44 -13.34
N ASP A 155 -8.55 -0.14 -13.94
CA ASP A 155 -8.50 -1.58 -14.23
C ASP A 155 -8.41 -2.40 -12.93
N ILE A 156 -7.71 -1.87 -11.92
CA ILE A 156 -7.65 -2.49 -10.59
C ILE A 156 -9.02 -2.41 -9.93
N ILE A 157 -9.70 -1.25 -10.00
CA ILE A 157 -11.05 -1.07 -9.45
C ILE A 157 -12.02 -2.08 -10.07
N ILE A 158 -12.05 -2.19 -11.40
CA ILE A 158 -12.91 -3.14 -12.10
C ILE A 158 -12.64 -4.58 -11.63
N PHE A 159 -11.37 -4.97 -11.54
CA PHE A 159 -10.99 -6.29 -11.05
C PHE A 159 -11.47 -6.55 -9.61
N LEU A 160 -11.34 -5.58 -8.71
CA LEU A 160 -11.78 -5.72 -7.31
C LEU A 160 -13.31 -5.80 -7.21
N GLU A 161 -14.03 -4.95 -7.96
CA GLU A 161 -15.50 -4.95 -8.04
C GLU A 161 -16.04 -6.29 -8.58
N GLU A 162 -15.49 -6.81 -9.68
CA GLU A 162 -15.87 -8.08 -10.29
C GLU A 162 -15.65 -9.28 -9.35
N ASN A 163 -14.69 -9.21 -8.45
CA ASN A 163 -14.40 -10.25 -7.46
C ASN A 163 -15.02 -9.99 -6.08
N ASN A 164 -15.87 -8.96 -5.94
CA ASN A 164 -16.52 -8.55 -4.68
C ASN A 164 -15.52 -8.30 -3.54
N LEU A 165 -14.35 -7.74 -3.86
CA LEU A 165 -13.30 -7.42 -2.90
C LEU A 165 -13.52 -6.01 -2.34
N GLU A 166 -14.54 -5.86 -1.52
CA GLU A 166 -14.95 -4.60 -0.90
C GLU A 166 -14.19 -4.38 0.42
N ASP A 167 -13.04 -3.73 0.33
CA ASP A 167 -12.16 -3.48 1.48
C ASP A 167 -11.47 -2.09 1.41
N ASP A 168 -10.57 -1.84 2.37
CA ASP A 168 -9.83 -0.58 2.44
C ASP A 168 -8.97 -0.29 1.20
N PHE A 169 -8.53 -1.32 0.49
CA PHE A 169 -7.76 -1.15 -0.73
C PHE A 169 -8.62 -0.56 -1.85
N LEU A 170 -9.83 -1.09 -2.05
CA LEU A 170 -10.79 -0.52 -2.99
C LEU A 170 -11.23 0.88 -2.58
N LEU A 171 -11.43 1.11 -1.26
CA LEU A 171 -11.77 2.43 -0.73
C LEU A 171 -10.70 3.47 -1.07
N GLU A 172 -9.44 3.14 -0.88
CA GLU A 172 -8.32 4.03 -1.20
C GLU A 172 -8.26 4.34 -2.70
N LEU A 173 -8.52 3.36 -3.56
CA LEU A 173 -8.59 3.56 -5.00
C LEU A 173 -9.74 4.51 -5.40
N TYR A 174 -10.92 4.37 -4.83
CA TYR A 174 -12.02 5.31 -5.09
C TYR A 174 -11.67 6.75 -4.70
N LYS A 175 -10.98 6.94 -3.55
CA LYS A 175 -10.52 8.26 -3.11
C LYS A 175 -9.50 8.85 -4.10
N ARG A 176 -8.47 8.08 -4.47
CA ARG A 176 -7.43 8.51 -5.41
C ARG A 176 -7.97 8.83 -6.79
N THR A 177 -8.96 8.10 -7.25
CA THR A 177 -9.58 8.30 -8.57
C THR A 177 -10.75 9.28 -8.55
N LYS A 178 -10.98 9.95 -7.41
CA LYS A 178 -12.04 10.95 -7.23
C LYS A 178 -13.44 10.39 -7.53
N GLN A 179 -13.75 9.22 -6.96
CA GLN A 179 -15.06 8.59 -7.03
C GLN A 179 -15.76 8.64 -5.65
N PRO A 180 -16.12 9.83 -5.13
CA PRO A 180 -16.56 10.00 -3.75
C PRO A 180 -17.88 9.29 -3.44
N GLU A 181 -18.81 9.19 -4.40
CA GLU A 181 -20.07 8.48 -4.21
C GLU A 181 -19.85 6.97 -4.00
N LYS A 182 -18.92 6.36 -4.77
CA LYS A 182 -18.55 4.96 -4.58
C LYS A 182 -17.83 4.76 -3.25
N ALA A 183 -16.92 5.68 -2.88
CA ALA A 183 -16.24 5.66 -1.59
C ALA A 183 -17.24 5.73 -0.43
N TYR A 184 -18.23 6.64 -0.50
CA TYR A 184 -19.28 6.76 0.52
C TYR A 184 -20.10 5.47 0.68
N ASN A 185 -20.52 4.89 -0.44
CA ASN A 185 -21.31 3.65 -0.43
C ASN A 185 -20.50 2.47 0.13
N LEU A 186 -19.21 2.37 -0.21
CA LEU A 186 -18.32 1.34 0.33
C LEU A 186 -18.11 1.54 1.84
N LEU A 187 -17.84 2.76 2.30
CA LEU A 187 -17.72 3.09 3.72
C LEU A 187 -18.95 2.69 4.53
N LYS A 188 -20.14 2.89 3.96
CA LYS A 188 -21.41 2.46 4.60
C LYS A 188 -21.44 0.94 4.80
N LYS A 189 -21.03 0.17 3.80
CA LYS A 189 -20.94 -1.30 3.90
C LYS A 189 -19.89 -1.73 4.92
N LEU A 190 -18.68 -1.14 4.85
CA LEU A 190 -17.58 -1.44 5.77
C LEU A 190 -17.96 -1.14 7.22
N TYR A 191 -18.63 -0.02 7.48
CA TYR A 191 -19.13 0.30 8.80
C TYR A 191 -20.18 -0.70 9.28
N THR A 192 -21.12 -1.09 8.42
CA THR A 192 -22.15 -2.08 8.76
C THR A 192 -21.54 -3.43 9.15
N ASN A 193 -20.46 -3.83 8.48
CA ASN A 193 -19.82 -5.13 8.69
C ASN A 193 -18.88 -5.17 9.91
N SER A 194 -18.21 -4.05 10.23
CA SER A 194 -17.16 -4.01 11.25
C SER A 194 -17.51 -3.18 12.49
N SER A 195 -18.50 -2.29 12.35
CA SER A 195 -18.80 -1.24 13.34
C SER A 195 -17.59 -0.33 13.67
N ASN A 196 -16.58 -0.29 12.78
CA ASN A 196 -15.41 0.54 12.98
C ASN A 196 -15.79 2.04 12.86
N PRO A 197 -15.66 2.83 13.94
CA PRO A 197 -16.06 4.23 13.98
C PRO A 197 -15.28 5.12 13.02
N ASP A 198 -14.10 4.71 12.57
CA ASP A 198 -13.30 5.44 11.59
C ASP A 198 -14.02 5.55 10.23
N TYR A 199 -14.68 4.48 9.79
CA TYR A 199 -15.47 4.52 8.55
C TYR A 199 -16.65 5.50 8.65
N LEU A 200 -17.21 5.67 9.84
CA LEU A 200 -18.32 6.60 10.05
C LEU A 200 -17.84 8.06 9.97
N ALA A 201 -16.66 8.36 10.52
CA ALA A 201 -16.05 9.70 10.40
C ALA A 201 -15.69 10.02 8.93
N GLN A 202 -15.14 9.07 8.21
CA GLN A 202 -14.84 9.24 6.79
C GLN A 202 -16.11 9.44 5.95
N GLN A 203 -17.22 8.74 6.28
CA GLN A 203 -18.52 9.00 5.65
C GLN A 203 -18.97 10.43 5.91
N ALA A 204 -18.82 10.92 7.14
CA ALA A 204 -19.22 12.27 7.51
C ALA A 204 -18.49 13.33 6.65
N ILE A 205 -17.19 13.15 6.44
CA ILE A 205 -16.38 14.04 5.58
C ILE A 205 -16.93 14.04 4.15
N ILE A 206 -17.07 12.86 3.54
CA ILE A 206 -17.53 12.75 2.15
C ILE A 206 -18.96 13.27 2.00
N GLU A 207 -19.86 12.97 2.94
CA GLU A 207 -21.23 13.46 2.93
C GLU A 207 -21.29 14.99 2.95
N PHE A 208 -20.46 15.61 3.79
CA PHE A 208 -20.36 17.05 3.85
C PHE A 208 -19.77 17.63 2.55
N GLU A 209 -18.74 17.03 2.01
CA GLU A 209 -18.10 17.47 0.76
C GLU A 209 -19.05 17.39 -0.45
N LEU A 210 -19.83 16.31 -0.56
CA LEU A 210 -20.77 16.07 -1.66
C LEU A 210 -22.04 16.92 -1.62
N ALA A 211 -22.46 17.37 -0.42
CA ALA A 211 -23.70 18.11 -0.28
C ALA A 211 -23.66 19.45 -1.01
N GLU A 212 -24.64 19.75 -1.86
CA GLU A 212 -24.82 21.07 -2.47
C GLU A 212 -25.24 22.10 -1.39
N ASP A 213 -26.22 21.74 -0.57
CA ASP A 213 -26.58 22.50 0.62
C ASP A 213 -25.96 21.86 1.86
N LYS A 214 -24.90 22.48 2.36
CA LYS A 214 -24.16 22.03 3.55
C LYS A 214 -25.06 21.98 4.81
N ASN A 215 -25.99 22.92 4.94
CA ASN A 215 -26.88 22.98 6.10
C ASN A 215 -27.79 21.75 6.19
N SER A 216 -28.22 21.20 5.05
CA SER A 216 -29.12 20.04 5.01
C SER A 216 -28.51 18.77 5.60
N VAL A 217 -27.18 18.65 5.62
CA VAL A 217 -26.45 17.45 6.09
C VAL A 217 -25.77 17.63 7.45
N LEU A 218 -25.69 18.87 7.98
CA LEU A 218 -24.94 19.17 9.21
C LEU A 218 -25.33 18.27 10.39
N ALA A 219 -26.61 18.05 10.62
CA ALA A 219 -27.08 17.24 11.75
C ALA A 219 -26.57 15.79 11.64
N SER A 220 -26.68 15.18 10.45
CA SER A 220 -26.18 13.83 10.16
C SER A 220 -24.67 13.73 10.32
N VAL A 221 -23.95 14.70 9.76
CA VAL A 221 -22.47 14.76 9.79
C VAL A 221 -21.96 14.89 11.23
N ILE A 222 -22.54 15.82 12.01
CA ILE A 222 -22.18 16.03 13.41
C ILE A 222 -22.47 14.77 14.25
N GLU A 223 -23.59 14.10 14.02
CA GLU A 223 -23.93 12.85 14.72
C GLU A 223 -22.89 11.76 14.43
N LYS A 224 -22.49 11.55 13.17
CA LYS A 224 -21.46 10.58 12.78
C LYS A 224 -20.13 10.87 13.48
N PHE A 225 -19.67 12.12 13.50
CA PHE A 225 -18.46 12.49 14.24
C PHE A 225 -18.59 12.27 15.74
N ASN A 226 -19.73 12.62 16.34
CA ASN A 226 -19.96 12.39 17.76
C ASN A 226 -19.94 10.91 18.12
N ILE A 227 -20.44 10.01 17.25
CA ILE A 227 -20.37 8.57 17.45
C ILE A 227 -18.91 8.10 17.31
N SER A 228 -18.22 8.52 16.25
CA SER A 228 -16.82 8.15 16.00
C SER A 228 -15.90 8.56 17.14
N LEU A 229 -16.04 9.77 17.63
CA LEU A 229 -15.19 10.35 18.68
C LEU A 229 -15.49 9.83 20.10
N LYS A 230 -16.49 8.95 20.29
CA LYS A 230 -16.68 8.24 21.57
C LYS A 230 -15.56 7.26 21.87
N THR A 231 -14.99 6.67 20.82
CA THR A 231 -13.95 5.61 20.92
C THR A 231 -12.66 5.96 20.21
N SER A 232 -12.64 7.04 19.42
CA SER A 232 -11.48 7.55 18.69
C SER A 232 -11.04 8.89 19.26
N SER A 233 -9.73 9.11 19.36
CA SER A 233 -9.12 10.40 19.69
C SER A 233 -8.39 11.02 18.49
N ASN A 234 -8.78 10.66 17.26
CA ASN A 234 -8.15 11.17 16.04
C ASN A 234 -8.26 12.71 15.96
N PRO A 235 -7.13 13.43 15.95
CA PRO A 235 -7.13 14.89 15.99
C PRO A 235 -7.74 15.52 14.73
N ILE A 236 -7.65 14.86 13.58
CA ILE A 236 -8.26 15.33 12.33
C ILE A 236 -9.78 15.38 12.47
N TYR A 237 -10.39 14.32 13.03
CA TYR A 237 -11.84 14.27 13.23
C TYR A 237 -12.31 15.23 14.35
N GLN A 238 -11.50 15.39 15.40
CA GLN A 238 -11.74 16.40 16.42
C GLN A 238 -11.76 17.82 15.84
N ASN A 239 -10.78 18.13 14.99
CA ASN A 239 -10.72 19.43 14.33
C ASN A 239 -11.87 19.62 13.34
N TYR A 240 -12.19 18.60 12.55
CA TYR A 240 -13.27 18.71 11.56
C TYR A 240 -14.62 18.98 12.24
N LEU A 241 -14.93 18.24 13.31
CA LEU A 241 -16.13 18.52 14.11
C LEU A 241 -16.07 19.89 14.76
N ALA A 242 -14.91 20.31 15.27
CA ALA A 242 -14.72 21.64 15.86
C ALA A 242 -15.02 22.74 14.85
N TYR A 243 -14.46 22.62 13.64
CA TYR A 243 -14.71 23.56 12.54
C TYR A 243 -16.20 23.69 12.24
N LEU A 244 -16.92 22.57 12.06
CA LEU A 244 -18.36 22.60 11.78
C LEU A 244 -19.15 23.27 12.92
N LEU A 245 -18.84 22.97 14.18
CA LEU A 245 -19.54 23.57 15.33
C LEU A 245 -19.29 25.08 15.47
N ILE A 246 -18.10 25.52 15.08
CA ILE A 246 -17.69 26.94 15.15
C ILE A 246 -18.20 27.70 13.93
N ASP A 247 -17.95 27.23 12.73
CA ASP A 247 -18.24 27.98 11.50
C ASP A 247 -19.74 28.18 11.30
N TYR A 248 -20.53 27.14 11.60
CA TYR A 248 -21.99 27.18 11.52
C TYR A 248 -22.67 27.68 12.77
N ASP A 249 -21.93 28.25 13.74
CA ASP A 249 -22.47 28.85 15.01
C ASP A 249 -23.34 27.86 15.83
N ILE A 250 -23.03 26.53 15.77
CA ILE A 250 -23.85 25.49 16.43
C ILE A 250 -23.49 25.36 17.92
N ASP A 251 -22.20 25.23 18.24
CA ASP A 251 -21.70 25.10 19.61
C ASP A 251 -20.21 25.53 19.64
N ILE A 252 -19.97 26.83 19.59
CA ILE A 252 -18.63 27.41 19.60
C ILE A 252 -17.79 26.94 20.81
N PRO A 253 -18.33 26.94 22.07
CA PRO A 253 -17.57 26.46 23.22
C PRO A 253 -17.10 25.01 23.07
N LYS A 254 -17.96 24.10 22.61
CA LYS A 254 -17.60 22.69 22.37
C LYS A 254 -16.59 22.59 21.26
N GLY A 255 -16.72 23.35 20.18
CA GLY A 255 -15.74 23.41 19.09
C GLY A 255 -14.35 23.82 19.59
N LEU A 256 -14.26 24.88 20.41
CA LEU A 256 -12.99 25.31 21.00
C LEU A 256 -12.35 24.25 21.91
N VAL A 257 -13.13 23.47 22.63
CA VAL A 257 -12.61 22.36 23.45
C VAL A 257 -12.03 21.28 22.54
N LEU A 258 -12.71 20.94 21.45
CA LEU A 258 -12.28 19.90 20.53
C LEU A 258 -11.00 20.28 19.77
N VAL A 259 -10.91 21.50 19.23
CA VAL A 259 -9.70 21.93 18.51
C VAL A 259 -8.49 22.04 19.43
N LYS A 260 -8.68 22.46 20.70
CA LYS A 260 -7.59 22.45 21.70
C LYS A 260 -7.07 21.04 21.95
N LYS A 261 -7.94 20.03 22.05
CA LYS A 261 -7.53 18.61 22.15
C LYS A 261 -6.78 18.12 20.90
N ALA A 262 -7.17 18.58 19.71
CA ALA A 262 -6.45 18.27 18.48
C ALA A 262 -5.05 18.88 18.50
N LEU A 263 -4.91 20.14 18.95
CA LEU A 263 -3.62 20.83 19.08
C LEU A 263 -2.71 20.26 20.18
N GLU A 264 -3.25 19.60 21.20
CA GLU A 264 -2.42 18.84 22.16
C GLU A 264 -1.67 17.69 21.48
N GLN A 265 -2.22 17.11 20.41
CA GLN A 265 -1.61 16.00 19.67
C GLN A 265 -0.71 16.49 18.51
N ASP A 266 -1.08 17.61 17.87
CA ASP A 266 -0.31 18.22 16.77
C ASP A 266 -0.33 19.75 16.91
N PRO A 267 0.56 20.31 17.74
CA PRO A 267 0.57 21.74 18.11
C PRO A 267 0.89 22.69 16.96
N THR A 268 1.47 22.19 15.89
CA THR A 268 1.92 23.01 14.74
C THR A 268 1.01 22.88 13.52
N ASN A 269 -0.06 22.12 13.61
CA ASN A 269 -0.98 21.92 12.51
C ASN A 269 -1.74 23.20 12.16
N ILE A 270 -1.46 23.72 10.99
CA ILE A 270 -2.00 25.00 10.49
C ILE A 270 -3.53 25.00 10.48
N ALA A 271 -4.16 23.91 10.01
CA ALA A 271 -5.61 23.80 9.96
C ALA A 271 -6.25 23.83 11.36
N PHE A 272 -5.56 23.26 12.37
CA PHE A 272 -6.05 23.30 13.76
C PHE A 272 -5.87 24.68 14.38
N ILE A 273 -4.76 25.37 14.07
CA ILE A 273 -4.51 26.74 14.53
C ILE A 273 -5.54 27.69 13.91
N ASP A 274 -5.87 27.50 12.63
CA ASP A 274 -6.89 28.30 11.95
C ASP A 274 -8.28 28.12 12.58
N THR A 275 -8.71 26.87 12.78
CA THR A 275 -9.98 26.57 13.46
C THR A 275 -10.03 27.18 14.88
N LEU A 276 -8.92 27.17 15.63
CA LEU A 276 -8.83 27.81 16.93
C LEU A 276 -8.97 29.34 16.80
N ALA A 277 -8.24 29.96 15.88
CA ALA A 277 -8.30 31.41 15.64
C ALA A 277 -9.69 31.85 15.21
N TRP A 278 -10.36 31.08 14.36
CA TRP A 278 -11.73 31.34 13.94
C TRP A 278 -12.73 31.23 15.10
N GLY A 279 -12.58 30.21 15.97
CA GLY A 279 -13.38 30.03 17.17
C GLY A 279 -13.19 31.17 18.18
N ASP A 280 -11.95 31.61 18.38
CA ASP A 280 -11.66 32.81 19.22
C ASP A 280 -12.33 34.07 18.65
N TYR A 281 -12.27 34.26 17.30
CA TYR A 281 -12.95 35.37 16.63
C TYR A 281 -14.48 35.33 16.84
N LYS A 282 -15.11 34.19 16.60
CA LYS A 282 -16.55 33.98 16.80
C LYS A 282 -16.95 34.21 18.26
N SER A 283 -16.07 33.93 19.22
CA SER A 283 -16.24 34.17 20.65
C SER A 283 -15.93 35.62 21.08
N LYS A 284 -15.61 36.52 20.13
CA LYS A 284 -15.17 37.90 20.36
C LYS A 284 -13.85 38.06 21.12
N ASN A 285 -13.03 37.01 21.16
CA ASN A 285 -11.67 37.06 21.69
C ASN A 285 -10.68 37.50 20.59
N CYS A 286 -10.85 38.77 20.11
CA CYS A 286 -10.13 39.32 18.98
C CYS A 286 -8.61 39.31 19.17
N LYS A 287 -8.10 39.37 20.39
CA LYS A 287 -6.67 39.39 20.70
C LYS A 287 -6.00 38.05 20.44
N ASP A 288 -6.58 36.98 20.96
CA ASP A 288 -6.00 35.61 20.77
C ASP A 288 -6.26 35.13 19.35
N ALA A 289 -7.44 35.41 18.77
CA ALA A 289 -7.71 35.17 17.36
C ALA A 289 -6.61 35.74 16.44
N TYR A 290 -6.28 37.02 16.64
CA TYR A 290 -5.24 37.71 15.86
C TYR A 290 -3.85 37.10 16.07
N LYS A 291 -3.52 36.77 17.33
CA LYS A 291 -2.23 36.13 17.64
C LYS A 291 -2.06 34.81 16.89
N ASN A 292 -3.06 33.95 16.97
CA ASN A 292 -3.04 32.63 16.33
C ASN A 292 -3.03 32.74 14.81
N MET A 293 -3.88 33.57 14.23
CA MET A 293 -3.97 33.76 12.79
C MET A 293 -2.71 34.40 12.20
N LYS A 294 -2.05 35.29 12.96
CA LYS A 294 -0.78 35.87 12.53
C LYS A 294 0.33 34.84 12.36
N LEU A 295 0.37 33.80 13.18
CA LEU A 295 1.35 32.70 13.02
C LEU A 295 1.18 32.02 11.66
N ILE A 296 -0.07 31.75 11.25
CA ILE A 296 -0.37 31.13 9.97
C ILE A 296 0.07 32.03 8.80
N VAL A 297 -0.34 33.31 8.86
CA VAL A 297 -0.02 34.28 7.78
C VAL A 297 1.48 34.53 7.65
N ASP A 298 2.22 34.56 8.76
CA ASP A 298 3.67 34.72 8.76
C ASP A 298 4.37 33.46 8.16
N GLU A 299 3.78 32.27 8.28
CA GLU A 299 4.35 31.01 7.81
C GLU A 299 4.02 30.69 6.34
N ILE A 300 2.73 30.77 5.94
CA ILE A 300 2.26 30.33 4.62
C ILE A 300 1.71 31.47 3.73
N GLY A 301 1.58 32.68 4.26
CA GLY A 301 1.01 33.82 3.53
C GLY A 301 -0.51 33.77 3.40
N LEU A 302 -1.04 34.45 2.38
CA LEU A 302 -2.49 34.64 2.12
C LEU A 302 -2.91 34.04 0.77
N ASN A 303 -2.27 32.96 0.33
CA ASN A 303 -2.58 32.31 -0.94
C ASN A 303 -3.85 31.43 -0.86
N ASP A 304 -4.20 30.98 0.32
CA ASP A 304 -5.44 30.26 0.60
C ASP A 304 -6.59 31.24 0.83
N GLU A 305 -7.71 31.04 0.15
CA GLU A 305 -8.84 31.99 0.19
C GLU A 305 -9.56 31.99 1.54
N GLU A 306 -9.66 30.83 2.21
CA GLU A 306 -10.27 30.71 3.53
C GLU A 306 -9.41 31.42 4.59
N ILE A 307 -8.10 31.16 4.58
CA ILE A 307 -7.12 31.83 5.44
C ILE A 307 -7.18 33.36 5.25
N LYS A 308 -7.31 33.83 4.04
CA LYS A 308 -7.43 35.25 3.72
C LYS A 308 -8.71 35.86 4.28
N ILE A 309 -9.85 35.20 4.10
CA ILE A 309 -11.13 35.65 4.65
C ILE A 309 -11.09 35.71 6.19
N HIS A 310 -10.56 34.68 6.83
CA HIS A 310 -10.39 34.64 8.28
C HIS A 310 -9.47 35.76 8.75
N TRP A 311 -8.33 35.95 8.11
CA TRP A 311 -7.39 37.01 8.46
C TRP A 311 -8.01 38.42 8.40
N GLU A 312 -8.73 38.74 7.33
CA GLU A 312 -9.36 40.07 7.16
C GLU A 312 -10.38 40.35 8.27
N LYS A 313 -11.25 39.38 8.59
CA LYS A 313 -12.26 39.54 9.65
C LYS A 313 -11.64 39.62 11.05
N ILE A 314 -10.60 38.81 11.31
CA ILE A 314 -9.91 38.80 12.61
C ILE A 314 -9.11 40.10 12.79
N LYS A 315 -8.47 40.63 11.76
CA LYS A 315 -7.76 41.90 11.79
C LYS A 315 -8.69 43.06 12.09
N GLU A 316 -9.81 43.11 11.41
CA GLU A 316 -10.87 44.15 11.68
C GLU A 316 -11.39 44.06 13.10
N CYS A 317 -11.66 42.85 13.62
CA CYS A 317 -12.07 42.63 15.00
C CYS A 317 -11.10 43.25 16.00
N LYS A 318 -9.78 42.98 15.81
CA LYS A 318 -8.73 43.50 16.68
C LYS A 318 -8.63 45.04 16.63
N GLU A 319 -8.73 45.62 15.43
CA GLU A 319 -8.68 47.09 15.28
C GLU A 319 -9.84 47.77 15.98
N ASN A 320 -11.06 47.21 15.88
CA ASN A 320 -12.26 47.74 16.55
C ASN A 320 -12.19 47.59 18.07
N ASP A 321 -11.64 46.52 18.59
CA ASP A 321 -11.42 46.30 20.01
C ASP A 321 -10.41 47.32 20.60
N THR A 322 -9.36 47.61 19.86
CA THR A 322 -8.37 48.60 20.26
C THR A 322 -8.90 50.03 20.26
N ARG A 323 -9.87 50.36 19.40
CA ARG A 323 -10.53 51.67 19.36
C ARG A 323 -11.52 51.89 20.52
N LYS A 324 -12.18 50.81 20.99
CA LYS A 324 -13.13 50.88 22.13
C LYS A 324 -12.44 51.01 23.49
N ASN A 325 -11.17 50.64 23.57
CA ASN A 325 -10.37 50.64 24.81
C ASN A 325 -9.46 51.87 24.88
N LYS A 326 -9.58 52.83 23.95
CA LYS A 326 -8.99 54.17 23.99
C LYS A 326 -10.06 55.22 24.30
#